data_7d3c35a2a8657316e0e145edce23faa9
#
_entry.id   7d3c35a2a8657316e0e145edce23faa9
#
_cell.length_a   1.000
_cell.length_b   1.000
_cell.length_c   1.000
_cell.angle_alpha   90.00
_cell.angle_beta   90.00
_cell.angle_gamma   90.00
#
_symmetry.space_group_name_H-M   'P 1'
#
loop_
_entity.id
_entity.type
_entity.pdbx_description
1 polymer ?
#
loop_
_entity_poly.entity_id
_entity_poly.type
_entity_poly.pdbx_seq_one_letter_code
_entity_poly.pdbx_strand_id
1 'polypeptide(L)'
;MMELLSPVGDFDCLKAAVQNGADAVYFGANSFSARAFASNFDDDTLKKAINYAKIRGVKTNLTLNTLIKNDEMYNAIALAKKAYEYGIDAIIVQDLGLARYMIKNFPGLAVHASTQMSVHNLEGVLTLQNMGFSRVVLSRELSIQEIEHICKNSNVEIEAFVHGALCISYSGQCLFSSMVGGRSGNRGKCAQPCRLPYELLENDTTIDKGYLLSPRDLCGLEYLPQLVKAGVTCLKIEGRMKTPEYVATVTRIYRKYLDLAMSKNDFKIDEKDKKDLLQVFNRGGFSNGHLSSTENRKLIYPQKSNNMGIYLGTISNFNKNHGYISFTTNEFLHVGDKICVENKKHETNL
;
A
#
# COMPACT_ATOMS: atom_id res chain seq x y z
N MET A 1 -11.14 11.31 15.63
CA MET A 1 -11.77 10.50 14.55
C MET A 1 -10.64 9.79 13.83
N MET A 2 -10.75 8.48 13.56
CA MET A 2 -9.72 7.72 12.85
C MET A 2 -9.75 8.07 11.36
N GLU A 3 -8.58 8.35 10.79
CA GLU A 3 -8.40 8.80 9.41
C GLU A 3 -8.22 7.61 8.45
N LEU A 4 -8.90 7.62 7.31
CA LEU A 4 -8.66 6.68 6.21
C LEU A 4 -7.82 7.36 5.13
N LEU A 5 -6.57 6.90 4.96
CA LEU A 5 -5.57 7.46 4.05
C LEU A 5 -5.46 6.60 2.78
N SER A 6 -5.87 7.15 1.64
CA SER A 6 -5.91 6.46 0.35
C SER A 6 -4.74 6.82 -0.56
N PRO A 7 -4.25 5.85 -1.36
CA PRO A 7 -3.18 6.07 -2.30
C PRO A 7 -3.67 6.81 -3.56
N VAL A 8 -2.83 7.70 -4.08
CA VAL A 8 -3.10 8.43 -5.31
C VAL A 8 -1.87 8.37 -6.21
N GLY A 9 -2.01 7.80 -7.41
CA GLY A 9 -0.98 7.72 -8.43
C GLY A 9 -1.09 8.85 -9.46
N ASP A 10 -2.33 9.26 -9.78
CA ASP A 10 -2.69 10.29 -10.75
C ASP A 10 -3.98 11.00 -10.35
N PHE A 11 -4.47 11.89 -11.21
CA PHE A 11 -5.65 12.70 -10.92
C PHE A 11 -6.97 11.89 -10.91
N ASP A 12 -7.06 10.81 -11.67
CA ASP A 12 -8.26 9.96 -11.67
C ASP A 12 -8.31 9.08 -10.42
N CYS A 13 -7.17 8.59 -9.93
CA CYS A 13 -7.04 7.99 -8.62
C CYS A 13 -7.42 8.98 -7.48
N LEU A 14 -7.06 10.27 -7.61
CA LEU A 14 -7.45 11.29 -6.64
C LEU A 14 -8.97 11.45 -6.57
N LYS A 15 -9.63 11.58 -7.73
CA LYS A 15 -11.10 11.63 -7.79
C LYS A 15 -11.73 10.39 -7.16
N ALA A 16 -11.22 9.22 -7.52
CA ALA A 16 -11.68 7.94 -7.00
C ALA A 16 -11.58 7.87 -5.47
N ALA A 17 -10.44 8.25 -4.88
CA ALA A 17 -10.25 8.27 -3.43
C ALA A 17 -11.22 9.22 -2.72
N VAL A 18 -11.29 10.47 -3.19
CA VAL A 18 -12.12 11.52 -2.58
C VAL A 18 -13.62 11.18 -2.65
N GLN A 19 -14.09 10.69 -3.80
CA GLN A 19 -15.50 10.35 -3.99
C GLN A 19 -15.94 9.09 -3.24
N ASN A 20 -15.00 8.27 -2.79
CA ASN A 20 -15.27 7.03 -2.07
C ASN A 20 -14.96 7.10 -0.57
N GLY A 21 -14.79 8.31 -0.02
CA GLY A 21 -14.76 8.54 1.43
C GLY A 21 -13.37 8.46 2.08
N ALA A 22 -12.31 8.80 1.33
CA ALA A 22 -11.01 9.06 1.93
C ALA A 22 -11.04 10.34 2.77
N ASP A 23 -10.50 10.29 4.01
CA ASP A 23 -10.30 11.48 4.85
C ASP A 23 -9.01 12.20 4.46
N ALA A 24 -8.04 11.44 3.96
CA ALA A 24 -6.76 11.93 3.48
C ALA A 24 -6.27 11.14 2.27
N VAL A 25 -5.43 11.76 1.45
CA VAL A 25 -4.77 11.13 0.31
C VAL A 25 -3.26 11.33 0.39
N TYR A 26 -2.49 10.35 -0.14
CA TYR A 26 -1.06 10.50 -0.25
C TYR A 26 -0.58 10.21 -1.67
N PHE A 27 0.33 11.04 -2.15
CA PHE A 27 0.86 10.99 -3.51
C PHE A 27 2.33 11.40 -3.55
N GLY A 28 2.98 11.17 -4.69
CA GLY A 28 4.35 11.59 -4.96
C GLY A 28 4.40 12.68 -6.01
N ALA A 29 5.46 13.48 -5.95
CA ALA A 29 5.92 14.27 -7.09
C ALA A 29 6.91 13.44 -7.93
N ASN A 30 7.36 14.01 -9.06
CA ASN A 30 8.26 13.33 -10.01
C ASN A 30 9.63 12.96 -9.42
N SER A 31 9.96 13.44 -8.21
CA SER A 31 11.23 13.19 -7.53
C SER A 31 11.03 12.81 -6.07
N PHE A 32 12.05 12.14 -5.49
CA PHE A 32 12.16 11.84 -4.05
C PHE A 32 11.07 10.95 -3.46
N SER A 33 10.36 10.20 -4.30
CA SER A 33 9.29 9.31 -3.87
C SER A 33 9.66 7.83 -4.01
N ALA A 34 9.28 7.01 -3.02
CA ALA A 34 9.48 5.56 -3.01
C ALA A 34 8.67 4.80 -4.08
N ARG A 35 7.92 5.47 -4.93
CA ARG A 35 7.21 4.94 -6.10
C ARG A 35 7.52 5.80 -7.33
N ALA A 36 8.79 5.79 -7.76
CA ALA A 36 9.25 6.60 -8.88
C ALA A 36 8.57 6.26 -10.22
N PHE A 37 7.99 5.05 -10.36
CA PHE A 37 7.28 4.60 -11.56
C PHE A 37 5.76 4.82 -11.51
N ALA A 38 5.20 5.39 -10.44
CA ALA A 38 3.84 5.92 -10.48
C ALA A 38 3.80 7.14 -11.41
N SER A 39 2.63 7.49 -11.94
CA SER A 39 2.46 8.66 -12.81
C SER A 39 2.94 9.94 -12.13
N ASN A 40 2.76 10.03 -10.78
CA ASN A 40 3.15 11.15 -9.95
C ASN A 40 2.63 12.51 -10.47
N PHE A 41 2.85 13.57 -9.70
CA PHE A 41 2.38 14.89 -10.07
C PHE A 41 3.57 15.80 -10.43
N ASP A 42 3.45 16.51 -11.54
CA ASP A 42 4.30 17.66 -11.85
C ASP A 42 3.84 18.90 -11.06
N ASP A 43 4.50 20.03 -11.27
CA ASP A 43 4.26 21.25 -10.50
C ASP A 43 2.81 21.78 -10.64
N ASP A 44 2.29 21.78 -11.86
CA ASP A 44 0.94 22.29 -12.17
C ASP A 44 -0.16 21.35 -11.68
N THR A 45 0.02 20.08 -11.90
CA THR A 45 -0.93 19.04 -11.47
C THR A 45 -0.90 18.85 -9.96
N LEU A 46 0.25 19.02 -9.29
CA LEU A 46 0.39 18.99 -7.83
C LEU A 46 -0.49 20.06 -7.17
N LYS A 47 -0.39 21.32 -7.64
CA LYS A 47 -1.23 22.42 -7.15
C LYS A 47 -2.72 22.14 -7.35
N LYS A 48 -3.09 21.65 -8.54
CA LYS A 48 -4.49 21.28 -8.84
C LYS A 48 -4.99 20.15 -7.94
N ALA A 49 -4.15 19.13 -7.66
CA ALA A 49 -4.48 18.00 -6.80
C ALA A 49 -4.73 18.44 -5.36
N ILE A 50 -3.84 19.27 -4.80
CA ILE A 50 -3.99 19.83 -3.45
C ILE A 50 -5.29 20.62 -3.36
N ASN A 51 -5.55 21.53 -4.30
CA ASN A 51 -6.78 22.33 -4.30
C ASN A 51 -8.03 21.46 -4.44
N TYR A 52 -8.02 20.46 -5.33
CA TYR A 52 -9.16 19.56 -5.52
C TYR A 52 -9.55 18.81 -4.24
N ALA A 53 -8.55 18.30 -3.51
CA ALA A 53 -8.77 17.62 -2.23
C ALA A 53 -9.27 18.61 -1.16
N LYS A 54 -8.62 19.76 -1.03
CA LYS A 54 -8.88 20.77 0.00
C LYS A 54 -10.29 21.32 -0.02
N ILE A 55 -10.83 21.68 -1.19
CA ILE A 55 -12.21 22.18 -1.33
C ILE A 55 -13.28 21.11 -1.00
N ARG A 56 -12.85 19.83 -0.85
CA ARG A 56 -13.71 18.69 -0.46
C ARG A 56 -13.43 18.20 0.96
N GLY A 57 -12.62 18.94 1.73
CA GLY A 57 -12.29 18.62 3.10
C GLY A 57 -11.35 17.41 3.27
N VAL A 58 -10.67 16.98 2.21
CA VAL A 58 -9.73 15.86 2.22
C VAL A 58 -8.31 16.36 2.39
N LYS A 59 -7.58 15.84 3.38
CA LYS A 59 -6.18 16.17 3.64
C LYS A 59 -5.25 15.61 2.57
N THR A 60 -4.13 16.27 2.39
CA THR A 60 -3.13 15.91 1.36
C THR A 60 -1.76 15.69 1.97
N ASN A 61 -1.14 14.53 1.67
CA ASN A 61 0.17 14.15 2.16
C ASN A 61 1.13 13.91 0.99
N LEU A 62 2.20 14.70 0.89
CA LEU A 62 3.23 14.52 -0.13
C LEU A 62 4.30 13.54 0.35
N THR A 63 4.66 12.56 -0.47
CA THR A 63 5.76 11.64 -0.15
C THR A 63 7.10 12.17 -0.65
N LEU A 64 8.02 12.47 0.27
CA LEU A 64 9.46 12.71 0.05
C LEU A 64 10.25 11.63 0.82
N ASN A 65 9.89 10.37 0.59
CA ASN A 65 10.25 9.25 1.45
C ASN A 65 11.35 8.36 0.86
N THR A 66 12.36 8.99 0.27
CA THR A 66 13.64 8.37 -0.09
C THR A 66 14.77 9.00 0.74
N LEU A 67 15.91 8.31 0.88
CA LEU A 67 17.12 8.93 1.38
C LEU A 67 17.61 9.99 0.38
N ILE A 68 18.14 11.10 0.90
CA ILE A 68 18.53 12.26 0.11
C ILE A 68 20.05 12.39 0.12
N LYS A 69 20.68 12.55 -1.05
CA LYS A 69 22.10 12.84 -1.16
C LYS A 69 22.35 14.33 -0.91
N ASN A 70 23.57 14.69 -0.56
CA ASN A 70 23.94 16.08 -0.30
C ASN A 70 23.63 17.01 -1.49
N ASP A 71 23.91 16.58 -2.71
CA ASP A 71 23.65 17.30 -3.95
C ASP A 71 22.15 17.40 -4.30
N GLU A 72 21.31 16.54 -3.73
CA GLU A 72 19.86 16.51 -3.92
C GLU A 72 19.09 17.34 -2.88
N MET A 73 19.71 17.66 -1.74
CA MET A 73 19.02 18.28 -0.58
C MET A 73 18.34 19.60 -0.94
N TYR A 74 19.02 20.45 -1.72
CA TYR A 74 18.43 21.71 -2.16
C TYR A 74 17.14 21.49 -2.96
N ASN A 75 17.14 20.55 -3.89
CA ASN A 75 15.97 20.25 -4.73
C ASN A 75 14.83 19.63 -3.91
N ALA A 76 15.15 18.78 -2.93
CA ALA A 76 14.15 18.20 -2.03
C ALA A 76 13.48 19.27 -1.16
N ILE A 77 14.27 20.23 -0.63
CA ILE A 77 13.77 21.38 0.13
C ILE A 77 12.91 22.29 -0.76
N ALA A 78 13.35 22.57 -1.99
CA ALA A 78 12.61 23.41 -2.93
C ALA A 78 11.24 22.81 -3.27
N LEU A 79 11.18 21.50 -3.50
CA LEU A 79 9.92 20.79 -3.74
C LEU A 79 8.99 20.83 -2.51
N ALA A 80 9.53 20.59 -1.31
CA ALA A 80 8.76 20.69 -0.07
C ALA A 80 8.22 22.10 0.16
N LYS A 81 9.03 23.13 -0.12
CA LYS A 81 8.62 24.54 -0.02
C LYS A 81 7.44 24.86 -0.96
N LYS A 82 7.53 24.44 -2.23
CA LYS A 82 6.43 24.61 -3.18
C LYS A 82 5.14 23.93 -2.70
N ALA A 83 5.23 22.69 -2.25
CA ALA A 83 4.07 21.97 -1.72
C ALA A 83 3.47 22.70 -0.50
N TYR A 84 4.31 23.22 0.39
CA TYR A 84 3.89 24.05 1.52
C TYR A 84 3.16 25.32 1.07
N GLU A 85 3.70 26.04 0.08
CA GLU A 85 3.07 27.24 -0.50
C GLU A 85 1.73 26.92 -1.20
N TYR A 86 1.56 25.70 -1.74
CA TYR A 86 0.30 25.22 -2.31
C TYR A 86 -0.69 24.76 -1.22
N GLY A 87 -0.22 24.67 0.01
CA GLY A 87 -1.03 24.33 1.19
C GLY A 87 -1.19 22.85 1.43
N ILE A 88 -0.13 22.04 1.17
CA ILE A 88 -0.08 20.63 1.58
C ILE A 88 -0.27 20.50 3.10
N ASP A 89 -0.99 19.47 3.55
CA ASP A 89 -1.23 19.28 4.98
C ASP A 89 -0.06 18.58 5.67
N ALA A 90 0.59 17.61 5.00
CA ALA A 90 1.72 16.90 5.56
C ALA A 90 2.75 16.47 4.52
N ILE A 91 3.99 16.24 4.97
CA ILE A 91 5.05 15.60 4.19
C ILE A 91 5.49 14.31 4.89
N ILE A 92 5.51 13.21 4.12
CA ILE A 92 5.98 11.88 4.58
C ILE A 92 7.45 11.74 4.18
N VAL A 93 8.36 11.62 5.15
CA VAL A 93 9.81 11.60 4.93
C VAL A 93 10.47 10.35 5.47
N GLN A 94 11.62 9.98 4.87
CA GLN A 94 12.53 8.95 5.36
C GLN A 94 13.83 9.57 5.88
N ASP A 95 14.34 10.60 5.20
CA ASP A 95 15.61 11.21 5.52
C ASP A 95 15.52 12.11 6.76
N LEU A 96 16.32 11.81 7.80
CA LEU A 96 16.30 12.54 9.06
C LEU A 96 16.80 13.99 8.92
N GLY A 97 17.75 14.25 8.03
CA GLY A 97 18.26 15.59 7.76
C GLY A 97 17.18 16.49 7.15
N LEU A 98 16.48 15.96 6.13
CA LEU A 98 15.33 16.63 5.51
C LEU A 98 14.21 16.84 6.52
N ALA A 99 13.86 15.81 7.31
CA ALA A 99 12.82 15.92 8.34
C ALA A 99 13.11 17.04 9.34
N ARG A 100 14.34 17.04 9.90
CA ARG A 100 14.76 18.08 10.84
C ARG A 100 14.69 19.48 10.23
N TYR A 101 15.09 19.62 8.95
CA TYR A 101 15.00 20.89 8.25
C TYR A 101 13.54 21.34 8.11
N MET A 102 12.61 20.43 7.73
CA MET A 102 11.19 20.72 7.59
C MET A 102 10.57 21.15 8.91
N ILE A 103 10.75 20.37 9.97
CA ILE A 103 10.21 20.64 11.30
C ILE A 103 10.65 22.03 11.80
N LYS A 104 11.92 22.39 11.55
CA LYS A 104 12.46 23.67 12.03
C LYS A 104 12.00 24.89 11.23
N ASN A 105 11.85 24.75 9.90
CA ASN A 105 11.74 25.89 9.00
C ASN A 105 10.33 26.08 8.39
N PHE A 106 9.41 25.10 8.55
CA PHE A 106 8.06 25.17 7.99
C PHE A 106 7.01 25.07 9.12
N PRO A 107 6.75 26.16 9.84
CA PRO A 107 5.80 26.13 10.95
C PRO A 107 4.40 25.75 10.47
N GLY A 108 3.74 24.86 11.23
CA GLY A 108 2.40 24.37 10.90
C GLY A 108 2.35 23.24 9.86
N LEU A 109 3.48 22.89 9.21
CA LEU A 109 3.56 21.72 8.34
C LEU A 109 3.73 20.45 9.16
N ALA A 110 2.81 19.51 9.02
CA ALA A 110 2.95 18.19 9.65
C ALA A 110 4.05 17.36 8.94
N VAL A 111 4.94 16.76 9.73
CA VAL A 111 6.01 15.89 9.23
C VAL A 111 5.77 14.48 9.74
N HIS A 112 5.49 13.56 8.82
CA HIS A 112 5.20 12.16 9.13
C HIS A 112 6.41 11.27 8.83
N ALA A 113 6.75 10.41 9.76
CA ALA A 113 7.81 9.41 9.58
C ALA A 113 7.33 8.30 8.64
N SER A 114 8.04 8.09 7.54
CA SER A 114 7.70 7.03 6.59
C SER A 114 7.92 5.63 7.19
N THR A 115 7.13 4.64 6.75
CA THR A 115 7.43 3.22 7.02
C THR A 115 8.83 2.80 6.54
N GLN A 116 9.43 3.54 5.61
CA GLN A 116 10.81 3.35 5.18
C GLN A 116 11.86 3.61 6.29
N MET A 117 11.47 4.27 7.39
CA MET A 117 12.31 4.45 8.57
C MET A 117 12.38 3.21 9.47
N SER A 118 11.64 2.15 9.12
CA SER A 118 11.71 0.83 9.77
C SER A 118 11.39 0.84 11.27
N VAL A 119 10.34 1.57 11.67
CA VAL A 119 9.97 1.71 13.09
C VAL A 119 9.13 0.50 13.52
N HIS A 120 9.68 -0.32 14.41
CA HIS A 120 9.09 -1.59 14.86
C HIS A 120 8.75 -1.63 16.36
N ASN A 121 9.14 -0.64 17.15
CA ASN A 121 9.01 -0.67 18.58
C ASN A 121 8.71 0.72 19.18
N LEU A 122 8.34 0.73 20.44
CA LEU A 122 8.01 1.94 21.19
C LEU A 122 9.18 2.93 21.22
N GLU A 123 10.40 2.47 21.47
CA GLU A 123 11.57 3.34 21.60
C GLU A 123 11.86 4.11 20.29
N GLY A 124 11.69 3.45 19.15
CA GLY A 124 11.78 4.10 17.84
C GLY A 124 10.71 5.18 17.66
N VAL A 125 9.47 4.91 18.09
CA VAL A 125 8.37 5.88 18.04
C VAL A 125 8.65 7.07 18.95
N LEU A 126 9.06 6.84 20.20
CA LEU A 126 9.40 7.90 21.16
C LEU A 126 10.58 8.77 20.68
N THR A 127 11.57 8.15 20.04
CA THR A 127 12.69 8.87 19.44
C THR A 127 12.20 9.86 18.38
N LEU A 128 11.35 9.41 17.45
CA LEU A 128 10.79 10.27 16.40
C LEU A 128 9.83 11.34 16.97
N GLN A 129 9.02 10.98 17.96
CA GLN A 129 8.20 11.94 18.70
C GLN A 129 9.04 13.05 19.30
N ASN A 130 10.15 12.72 19.96
CA ASN A 130 11.07 13.70 20.56
C ASN A 130 11.80 14.55 19.50
N MET A 131 11.96 14.04 18.29
CA MET A 131 12.48 14.80 17.15
C MET A 131 11.47 15.78 16.56
N GLY A 132 10.18 15.70 16.95
CA GLY A 132 9.11 16.59 16.48
C GLY A 132 8.28 16.07 15.32
N PHE A 133 8.35 14.77 15.01
CA PHE A 133 7.41 14.17 14.07
C PHE A 133 6.00 14.20 14.65
N SER A 134 5.01 14.53 13.82
CA SER A 134 3.59 14.58 14.21
C SER A 134 2.89 13.23 14.04
N ARG A 135 3.40 12.34 13.17
CA ARG A 135 2.87 11.00 12.91
C ARG A 135 3.98 10.03 12.60
N VAL A 136 3.83 8.77 13.05
CA VAL A 136 4.74 7.67 12.71
C VAL A 136 3.98 6.58 11.96
N VAL A 137 4.42 6.28 10.74
CA VAL A 137 3.94 5.13 9.96
C VAL A 137 4.69 3.90 10.39
N LEU A 138 4.03 3.01 11.11
CA LEU A 138 4.66 1.79 11.60
C LEU A 138 5.08 0.85 10.47
N SER A 139 6.07 0.03 10.75
CA SER A 139 6.43 -1.11 9.93
C SER A 139 5.27 -2.12 9.87
N ARG A 140 5.20 -2.91 8.77
CA ARG A 140 4.06 -3.83 8.52
C ARG A 140 4.22 -5.17 9.23
N GLU A 141 5.32 -5.36 9.92
CA GLU A 141 5.73 -6.60 10.58
C GLU A 141 5.24 -6.68 12.04
N LEU A 142 4.45 -5.70 12.48
CA LEU A 142 3.90 -5.61 13.84
C LEU A 142 2.55 -6.33 13.96
N SER A 143 2.35 -7.00 15.10
CA SER A 143 1.07 -7.53 15.55
C SER A 143 0.16 -6.47 16.14
N ILE A 144 -1.13 -6.77 16.26
CA ILE A 144 -2.10 -5.86 16.91
C ILE A 144 -1.68 -5.52 18.36
N GLN A 145 -1.14 -6.49 19.10
CA GLN A 145 -0.70 -6.30 20.48
C GLN A 145 0.47 -5.32 20.58
N GLU A 146 1.46 -5.44 19.67
CA GLU A 146 2.58 -4.50 19.59
C GLU A 146 2.13 -3.10 19.19
N ILE A 147 1.21 -2.99 18.23
CA ILE A 147 0.60 -1.72 17.81
C ILE A 147 -0.15 -1.08 19.00
N GLU A 148 -0.97 -1.84 19.72
CA GLU A 148 -1.70 -1.37 20.91
C GLU A 148 -0.75 -0.89 21.99
N HIS A 149 0.35 -1.62 22.25
CA HIS A 149 1.37 -1.22 23.21
C HIS A 149 2.00 0.12 22.83
N ILE A 150 2.34 0.32 21.56
CA ILE A 150 2.90 1.57 21.05
C ILE A 150 1.88 2.72 21.20
N CYS A 151 0.64 2.52 20.76
CA CYS A 151 -0.39 3.55 20.84
C CYS A 151 -0.67 4.01 22.28
N LYS A 152 -0.66 3.08 23.23
CA LYS A 152 -0.90 3.39 24.66
C LYS A 152 0.24 4.14 25.36
N ASN A 153 1.46 4.04 24.84
CA ASN A 153 2.67 4.55 25.48
C ASN A 153 3.34 5.67 24.68
N SER A 154 2.70 6.20 23.65
CA SER A 154 3.17 7.34 22.87
C SER A 154 2.07 8.39 22.69
N ASN A 155 2.46 9.65 22.47
CA ASN A 155 1.54 10.77 22.25
C ASN A 155 1.54 11.26 20.80
N VAL A 156 2.33 10.62 19.91
CA VAL A 156 2.38 10.92 18.49
C VAL A 156 1.30 10.12 17.75
N GLU A 157 0.78 10.67 16.66
CA GLU A 157 -0.17 9.93 15.82
C GLU A 157 0.45 8.66 15.24
N ILE A 158 -0.27 7.56 15.32
CA ILE A 158 0.16 6.25 14.79
C ILE A 158 -0.63 5.90 13.53
N GLU A 159 0.10 5.60 12.45
CA GLU A 159 -0.45 5.18 11.16
C GLU A 159 -0.06 3.72 10.88
N ALA A 160 -1.06 2.89 10.52
CA ALA A 160 -0.86 1.48 10.22
C ALA A 160 -1.40 1.13 8.83
N PHE A 161 -0.68 0.27 8.09
CA PHE A 161 -1.19 -0.28 6.83
C PHE A 161 -2.26 -1.34 7.09
N VAL A 162 -3.35 -1.27 6.32
CA VAL A 162 -4.48 -2.19 6.44
C VAL A 162 -4.80 -2.96 5.15
N HIS A 163 -4.32 -2.50 3.99
CA HIS A 163 -4.62 -3.17 2.71
C HIS A 163 -3.48 -3.00 1.71
N GLY A 164 -3.33 -4.01 0.83
CA GLY A 164 -2.49 -3.97 -0.35
C GLY A 164 -1.17 -4.73 -0.22
N ALA A 165 -0.23 -4.45 -1.12
CA ALA A 165 0.98 -5.24 -1.30
C ALA A 165 1.88 -5.28 -0.06
N LEU A 166 2.27 -6.49 0.35
CA LEU A 166 3.33 -6.72 1.34
C LEU A 166 4.70 -6.86 0.68
N CYS A 167 5.74 -6.50 1.41
CA CYS A 167 7.13 -6.79 1.07
C CYS A 167 7.57 -8.09 1.75
N ILE A 168 8.45 -8.88 1.10
CA ILE A 168 9.05 -10.07 1.73
C ILE A 168 10.09 -9.69 2.78
N SER A 169 10.71 -8.54 2.64
CA SER A 169 11.69 -8.01 3.58
C SER A 169 11.03 -7.10 4.60
N TYR A 170 11.69 -6.88 5.71
CA TYR A 170 11.33 -5.82 6.65
C TYR A 170 11.15 -4.48 5.95
N SER A 171 10.18 -3.71 6.41
CA SER A 171 9.85 -2.39 5.84
C SER A 171 11.09 -1.50 5.80
N GLY A 172 11.39 -0.96 4.60
CA GLY A 172 12.54 -0.06 4.40
C GLY A 172 13.93 -0.72 4.32
N GLN A 173 14.08 -2.03 4.57
CA GLN A 173 15.38 -2.70 4.71
C GLN A 173 15.79 -3.57 3.50
N CYS A 174 14.97 -3.60 2.44
CA CYS A 174 15.24 -4.46 1.29
C CYS A 174 16.33 -3.91 0.38
N LEU A 175 17.41 -4.66 0.21
CA LEU A 175 18.49 -4.38 -0.75
C LEU A 175 18.46 -5.29 -1.98
N PHE A 176 17.53 -6.25 -2.07
CA PHE A 176 17.51 -7.29 -3.09
C PHE A 176 17.57 -6.71 -4.52
N SER A 177 16.68 -5.76 -4.84
CA SER A 177 16.64 -5.13 -6.17
C SER A 177 17.90 -4.30 -6.47
N SER A 178 18.57 -3.75 -5.45
CA SER A 178 19.84 -3.03 -5.60
C SER A 178 20.99 -3.99 -5.92
N MET A 179 21.06 -5.11 -5.19
CA MET A 179 22.15 -6.08 -5.33
C MET A 179 22.09 -6.84 -6.64
N VAL A 180 20.89 -7.25 -7.08
CA VAL A 180 20.72 -8.06 -8.30
C VAL A 180 20.72 -7.21 -9.58
N GLY A 181 20.13 -6.01 -9.53
CA GLY A 181 19.91 -5.21 -10.75
C GLY A 181 20.24 -3.73 -10.66
N GLY A 182 20.97 -3.27 -9.64
CA GLY A 182 21.35 -1.87 -9.46
C GLY A 182 20.18 -0.90 -9.22
N ARG A 183 18.95 -1.42 -9.03
CA ARG A 183 17.71 -0.63 -8.87
C ARG A 183 17.30 -0.56 -7.41
N SER A 184 17.64 0.53 -6.73
CA SER A 184 17.36 0.68 -5.30
C SER A 184 15.87 0.81 -4.99
N GLY A 185 15.33 -0.12 -4.17
CA GLY A 185 13.98 -0.04 -3.62
C GLY A 185 13.79 1.17 -2.71
N ASN A 186 14.82 1.52 -1.93
CA ASN A 186 14.82 2.66 -1.02
C ASN A 186 14.90 4.02 -1.75
N ARG A 187 15.15 3.98 -3.05
CA ARG A 187 15.13 5.13 -3.96
C ARG A 187 13.97 5.09 -4.95
N GLY A 188 12.96 4.27 -4.65
CA GLY A 188 11.74 4.17 -5.44
C GLY A 188 11.83 3.36 -6.74
N LYS A 189 12.98 2.70 -7.00
CA LYS A 189 13.26 2.01 -8.27
C LYS A 189 13.19 0.48 -8.18
N CYS A 190 12.52 -0.08 -7.17
CA CYS A 190 12.44 -1.52 -6.97
C CYS A 190 11.91 -2.24 -8.23
N ALA A 191 12.69 -3.21 -8.74
CA ALA A 191 12.30 -4.07 -9.85
C ALA A 191 11.40 -5.25 -9.43
N GLN A 192 11.11 -5.38 -8.14
CA GLN A 192 10.32 -6.47 -7.57
C GLN A 192 10.91 -7.87 -7.85
N PRO A 193 12.21 -8.14 -7.66
CA PRO A 193 12.79 -9.47 -7.91
C PRO A 193 12.11 -10.56 -7.09
N CYS A 194 11.62 -10.26 -5.87
CA CYS A 194 10.84 -11.20 -5.07
C CYS A 194 9.53 -11.68 -5.73
N ARG A 195 9.11 -11.07 -6.85
CA ARG A 195 7.92 -11.45 -7.63
C ARG A 195 8.25 -12.28 -8.88
N LEU A 196 9.50 -12.70 -9.02
CA LEU A 196 9.95 -13.61 -10.09
C LEU A 196 9.89 -15.07 -9.61
N PRO A 197 9.80 -16.04 -10.52
CA PRO A 197 9.90 -17.45 -10.17
C PRO A 197 11.35 -17.82 -9.82
N TYR A 198 11.53 -18.70 -8.83
CA TYR A 198 12.80 -19.24 -8.38
C TYR A 198 12.72 -20.75 -8.24
N GLU A 199 13.87 -21.39 -8.30
CA GLU A 199 14.05 -22.79 -7.90
C GLU A 199 14.85 -22.84 -6.59
N LEU A 200 14.34 -23.58 -5.62
CA LEU A 200 15.04 -23.87 -4.38
C LEU A 200 15.80 -25.19 -4.57
N LEU A 201 17.11 -25.15 -4.43
CA LEU A 201 17.98 -26.31 -4.58
C LEU A 201 18.55 -26.74 -3.22
N GLU A 202 18.66 -28.04 -3.02
CA GLU A 202 19.45 -28.66 -1.96
C GLU A 202 20.37 -29.71 -2.61
N ASN A 203 21.68 -29.54 -2.47
CA ASN A 203 22.70 -30.41 -3.09
C ASN A 203 22.44 -30.65 -4.60
N ASP A 204 22.18 -29.54 -5.36
CA ASP A 204 21.87 -29.54 -6.79
C ASP A 204 20.53 -30.23 -7.17
N THR A 205 19.73 -30.61 -6.19
CA THR A 205 18.39 -31.19 -6.42
C THR A 205 17.33 -30.13 -6.19
N THR A 206 16.42 -29.95 -7.14
CA THR A 206 15.30 -29.01 -6.98
C THR A 206 14.33 -29.55 -5.92
N ILE A 207 14.15 -28.80 -4.81
CA ILE A 207 13.19 -29.09 -3.75
C ILE A 207 11.84 -28.44 -4.05
N ASP A 208 11.86 -27.19 -4.51
CA ASP A 208 10.64 -26.43 -4.79
C ASP A 208 10.89 -25.43 -5.92
N LYS A 209 9.80 -25.04 -6.63
CA LYS A 209 9.85 -24.14 -7.78
C LYS A 209 8.60 -23.27 -7.83
N GLY A 210 8.79 -21.98 -8.13
CA GLY A 210 7.69 -21.05 -8.30
C GLY A 210 8.01 -19.66 -7.75
N TYR A 211 6.98 -18.89 -7.43
CA TYR A 211 7.11 -17.55 -6.87
C TYR A 211 7.34 -17.61 -5.35
N LEU A 212 8.42 -18.29 -4.94
CA LEU A 212 8.71 -18.67 -3.57
C LEU A 212 8.88 -17.51 -2.59
N LEU A 213 9.14 -16.29 -3.11
CA LEU A 213 9.32 -15.07 -2.35
C LEU A 213 8.18 -14.07 -2.53
N SER A 214 7.06 -14.48 -3.18
CA SER A 214 5.95 -13.57 -3.51
C SER A 214 4.87 -13.56 -2.43
N PRO A 215 4.78 -12.53 -1.55
CA PRO A 215 3.73 -12.44 -0.56
C PRO A 215 2.36 -12.17 -1.20
N ARG A 216 1.29 -12.69 -0.58
CA ARG A 216 -0.09 -12.27 -0.81
C ARG A 216 -0.27 -10.82 -0.39
N ASP A 217 -1.33 -10.18 -0.88
CA ASP A 217 -1.68 -8.84 -0.42
C ASP A 217 -2.33 -8.90 0.97
N LEU A 218 -2.09 -7.84 1.77
CA LEU A 218 -2.72 -7.66 3.07
C LEU A 218 -4.20 -7.32 2.89
N CYS A 219 -5.06 -7.91 3.72
CA CYS A 219 -6.43 -7.44 3.97
C CYS A 219 -6.70 -7.45 5.47
N GLY A 220 -6.75 -6.28 6.05
CA GLY A 220 -6.95 -6.05 7.49
C GLY A 220 -8.40 -5.73 7.88
N LEU A 221 -9.40 -5.98 7.03
CA LEU A 221 -10.80 -5.65 7.32
C LEU A 221 -11.30 -6.25 8.63
N GLU A 222 -10.96 -7.51 8.91
CA GLU A 222 -11.38 -8.22 10.12
C GLU A 222 -10.72 -7.66 11.39
N TYR A 223 -9.64 -6.90 11.25
CA TYR A 223 -8.87 -6.30 12.34
C TYR A 223 -9.22 -4.83 12.62
N LEU A 224 -10.13 -4.22 11.85
CA LEU A 224 -10.52 -2.83 12.06
C LEU A 224 -11.01 -2.54 13.48
N PRO A 225 -11.87 -3.38 14.12
CA PRO A 225 -12.29 -3.14 15.50
C PRO A 225 -11.13 -3.15 16.49
N GLN A 226 -10.15 -4.07 16.30
CA GLN A 226 -8.98 -4.13 17.17
C GLN A 226 -8.06 -2.93 16.97
N LEU A 227 -7.86 -2.47 15.71
CA LEU A 227 -7.04 -1.28 15.41
C LEU A 227 -7.67 0.00 15.96
N VAL A 228 -9.02 0.13 15.88
CA VAL A 228 -9.76 1.23 16.53
C VAL A 228 -9.55 1.19 18.04
N LYS A 229 -9.72 0.04 18.67
CA LYS A 229 -9.54 -0.15 20.12
C LYS A 229 -8.09 0.08 20.57
N ALA A 230 -7.12 -0.30 19.74
CA ALA A 230 -5.70 -0.09 20.00
C ALA A 230 -5.31 1.40 20.01
N GLY A 231 -6.12 2.29 19.45
CA GLY A 231 -5.84 3.72 19.41
C GLY A 231 -5.06 4.18 18.18
N VAL A 232 -5.03 3.39 17.10
CA VAL A 232 -4.47 3.82 15.82
C VAL A 232 -5.23 5.05 15.32
N THR A 233 -4.51 6.07 14.85
CA THR A 233 -5.11 7.34 14.42
C THR A 233 -5.37 7.39 12.91
N CYS A 234 -4.60 6.62 12.12
CA CYS A 234 -4.71 6.61 10.66
C CYS A 234 -4.54 5.20 10.08
N LEU A 235 -5.47 4.80 9.21
CA LEU A 235 -5.44 3.55 8.45
C LEU A 235 -5.01 3.82 7.02
N LYS A 236 -3.91 3.18 6.58
CA LYS A 236 -3.33 3.41 5.26
C LYS A 236 -3.57 2.26 4.30
N ILE A 237 -4.07 2.60 3.11
CA ILE A 237 -4.19 1.69 1.98
C ILE A 237 -2.93 1.82 1.11
N GLU A 238 -2.25 0.71 0.79
CA GLU A 238 -1.15 0.69 -0.20
C GLU A 238 -1.74 0.55 -1.61
N GLY A 239 -1.23 1.32 -2.59
CA GLY A 239 -1.74 1.19 -3.94
C GLY A 239 -1.43 2.32 -4.91
N ARG A 240 -0.38 3.16 -4.72
CA ARG A 240 -0.07 4.29 -5.62
C ARG A 240 0.20 3.91 -7.09
N MET A 241 0.48 2.65 -7.36
CA MET A 241 0.65 2.12 -8.73
C MET A 241 -0.58 1.32 -9.20
N LYS A 242 -1.72 1.50 -8.57
CA LYS A 242 -2.97 0.83 -8.89
C LYS A 242 -3.89 1.74 -9.71
N THR A 243 -4.91 1.13 -10.32
CA THR A 243 -5.90 1.83 -11.14
C THR A 243 -6.94 2.59 -10.30
N PRO A 244 -7.65 3.56 -10.88
CA PRO A 244 -8.75 4.26 -10.19
C PRO A 244 -9.83 3.32 -9.65
N GLU A 245 -10.14 2.21 -10.34
CA GLU A 245 -11.13 1.22 -9.89
C GLU A 245 -10.69 0.53 -8.60
N TYR A 246 -9.39 0.20 -8.48
CA TYR A 246 -8.83 -0.33 -7.24
C TYR A 246 -8.97 0.69 -6.10
N VAL A 247 -8.58 1.93 -6.36
CA VAL A 247 -8.65 2.99 -5.34
C VAL A 247 -10.09 3.22 -4.88
N ALA A 248 -11.04 3.32 -5.83
CA ALA A 248 -12.45 3.49 -5.54
C ALA A 248 -13.02 2.35 -4.69
N THR A 249 -12.82 1.11 -5.15
CA THR A 249 -13.39 -0.08 -4.49
C THR A 249 -12.81 -0.28 -3.09
N VAL A 250 -11.47 -0.22 -2.96
CA VAL A 250 -10.83 -0.45 -1.67
C VAL A 250 -11.19 0.68 -0.69
N THR A 251 -11.15 1.94 -1.11
CA THR A 251 -11.49 3.07 -0.24
C THR A 251 -12.93 2.99 0.24
N ARG A 252 -13.90 2.74 -0.67
CA ARG A 252 -15.32 2.60 -0.34
C ARG A 252 -15.58 1.49 0.70
N ILE A 253 -14.96 0.33 0.48
CA ILE A 253 -15.15 -0.82 1.37
C ILE A 253 -14.53 -0.54 2.74
N TYR A 254 -13.28 -0.02 2.78
CA TYR A 254 -12.65 0.33 4.06
C TYR A 254 -13.39 1.46 4.78
N ARG A 255 -13.94 2.45 4.09
CA ARG A 255 -14.79 3.50 4.69
C ARG A 255 -16.02 2.89 5.35
N LYS A 256 -16.76 2.03 4.62
CA LYS A 256 -17.94 1.33 5.14
C LYS A 256 -17.63 0.60 6.46
N TYR A 257 -16.59 -0.21 6.48
CA TYR A 257 -16.26 -1.03 7.65
C TYR A 257 -15.58 -0.25 8.77
N LEU A 258 -14.85 0.81 8.44
CA LEU A 258 -14.29 1.71 9.46
C LEU A 258 -15.41 2.45 10.21
N ASP A 259 -16.43 2.94 9.52
CA ASP A 259 -17.58 3.59 10.15
C ASP A 259 -18.37 2.61 11.04
N LEU A 260 -18.50 1.37 10.62
CA LEU A 260 -19.10 0.31 11.44
C LEU A 260 -18.23 -0.02 12.66
N ALA A 261 -16.90 -0.13 12.51
CA ALA A 261 -15.97 -0.39 13.60
C ALA A 261 -15.97 0.73 14.64
N MET A 262 -16.11 1.98 14.20
CA MET A 262 -16.19 3.15 15.09
C MET A 262 -17.54 3.27 15.81
N SER A 263 -18.60 2.74 15.26
CA SER A 263 -19.96 2.80 15.83
C SER A 263 -20.37 1.54 16.60
N LYS A 264 -19.79 0.39 16.26
CA LYS A 264 -20.13 -0.93 16.82
C LYS A 264 -18.85 -1.73 17.01
N ASN A 265 -18.78 -2.49 18.10
CA ASN A 265 -17.60 -3.33 18.38
C ASN A 265 -17.48 -4.52 17.42
N ASP A 266 -18.61 -5.08 16.95
CA ASP A 266 -18.63 -6.25 16.06
C ASP A 266 -19.46 -5.98 14.80
N PHE A 267 -18.96 -6.48 13.66
CA PHE A 267 -19.67 -6.49 12.39
C PHE A 267 -19.29 -7.75 11.58
N LYS A 268 -20.18 -8.16 10.70
CA LYS A 268 -19.91 -9.22 9.72
C LYS A 268 -19.55 -8.57 8.38
N ILE A 269 -18.43 -9.00 7.81
CA ILE A 269 -18.00 -8.55 6.47
C ILE A 269 -18.89 -9.25 5.43
N ASP A 270 -19.46 -8.47 4.52
CA ASP A 270 -20.27 -8.95 3.41
C ASP A 270 -19.39 -9.74 2.42
N GLU A 271 -19.83 -10.91 1.99
CA GLU A 271 -19.11 -11.73 1.02
C GLU A 271 -18.97 -11.04 -0.35
N LYS A 272 -19.93 -10.17 -0.71
CA LYS A 272 -19.84 -9.36 -1.90
C LYS A 272 -18.66 -8.38 -1.81
N ASP A 273 -18.48 -7.71 -0.68
CA ASP A 273 -17.36 -6.78 -0.50
C ASP A 273 -16.01 -7.50 -0.52
N LYS A 274 -15.91 -8.70 0.08
CA LYS A 274 -14.69 -9.54 -0.03
C LYS A 274 -14.39 -9.90 -1.47
N LYS A 275 -15.42 -10.25 -2.24
CA LYS A 275 -15.30 -10.61 -3.65
C LYS A 275 -14.90 -9.41 -4.50
N ASP A 276 -15.51 -8.23 -4.28
CA ASP A 276 -15.13 -6.99 -4.96
C ASP A 276 -13.64 -6.67 -4.75
N LEU A 277 -13.12 -6.86 -3.53
CA LEU A 277 -11.69 -6.69 -3.24
C LEU A 277 -10.82 -7.69 -3.99
N LEU A 278 -11.21 -8.96 -4.06
CA LEU A 278 -10.48 -9.99 -4.81
C LEU A 278 -10.50 -9.68 -6.31
N GLN A 279 -11.63 -9.22 -6.84
CA GLN A 279 -11.78 -8.92 -8.26
C GLN A 279 -10.86 -7.77 -8.70
N VAL A 280 -10.81 -6.68 -7.92
CA VAL A 280 -9.98 -5.51 -8.31
C VAL A 280 -8.50 -5.80 -8.23
N PHE A 281 -8.02 -6.55 -7.23
CA PHE A 281 -6.64 -7.02 -7.19
C PHE A 281 -6.37 -8.02 -6.07
N ASN A 282 -5.78 -9.17 -6.42
CA ASN A 282 -5.19 -10.09 -5.44
C ASN A 282 -4.06 -10.93 -6.04
N ARG A 283 -3.17 -11.47 -5.17
CA ARG A 283 -2.10 -12.42 -5.51
C ARG A 283 -2.31 -13.73 -4.75
N GLY A 284 -3.24 -14.56 -5.24
CA GLY A 284 -3.58 -15.83 -4.60
C GLY A 284 -4.44 -15.69 -3.34
N GLY A 285 -5.35 -14.71 -3.34
CA GLY A 285 -6.14 -14.32 -2.19
C GLY A 285 -5.43 -13.30 -1.31
N PHE A 286 -5.95 -13.13 -0.10
CA PHE A 286 -5.41 -12.22 0.90
C PHE A 286 -4.74 -12.97 2.05
N SER A 287 -3.90 -12.25 2.80
CA SER A 287 -3.40 -12.61 4.11
C SER A 287 -3.69 -11.48 5.10
N ASN A 288 -3.73 -11.81 6.38
CA ASN A 288 -3.77 -10.82 7.46
C ASN A 288 -2.38 -10.24 7.79
N GLY A 289 -1.36 -10.57 7.00
CA GLY A 289 0.01 -10.12 7.21
C GLY A 289 0.53 -10.55 8.58
N HIS A 290 1.03 -9.57 9.33
CA HIS A 290 1.52 -9.76 10.69
C HIS A 290 0.52 -9.28 11.77
N LEU A 291 -0.65 -8.78 11.40
CA LEU A 291 -1.67 -8.32 12.35
C LEU A 291 -2.12 -9.42 13.32
N SER A 292 -2.10 -10.68 12.88
CA SER A 292 -2.31 -11.85 13.73
C SER A 292 -1.00 -12.35 14.32
N SER A 293 -1.01 -12.71 15.60
CA SER A 293 0.11 -13.38 16.29
C SER A 293 0.20 -14.88 16.01
N THR A 294 -0.75 -15.46 15.27
CA THR A 294 -0.81 -16.90 15.03
C THR A 294 0.20 -17.35 13.98
N GLU A 295 0.80 -18.53 14.19
CA GLU A 295 1.85 -19.13 13.35
C GLU A 295 1.39 -19.51 11.92
N ASN A 296 0.07 -19.59 11.67
CA ASN A 296 -0.51 -19.97 10.37
C ASN A 296 -0.55 -18.82 9.34
N ARG A 297 0.53 -18.07 9.23
CA ARG A 297 0.65 -16.99 8.27
C ARG A 297 0.95 -17.53 6.88
N LYS A 298 -0.10 -17.85 6.11
CA LYS A 298 0.05 -18.17 4.68
C LYS A 298 0.41 -16.91 3.90
N LEU A 299 1.59 -16.34 4.17
CA LEU A 299 2.03 -15.10 3.53
C LEU A 299 2.36 -15.30 2.07
N ILE A 300 3.03 -16.40 1.72
CA ILE A 300 3.54 -16.65 0.37
C ILE A 300 2.48 -17.35 -0.48
N TYR A 301 2.45 -16.98 -1.77
CA TYR A 301 1.71 -17.68 -2.80
C TYR A 301 2.62 -18.03 -3.97
N PRO A 302 3.07 -19.31 -4.07
CA PRO A 302 4.12 -19.69 -5.01
C PRO A 302 3.66 -19.89 -6.46
N GLN A 303 2.33 -19.92 -6.72
CA GLN A 303 1.81 -20.26 -8.05
C GLN A 303 1.81 -19.08 -9.01
N LYS A 304 1.57 -17.84 -8.52
CA LYS A 304 1.44 -16.65 -9.37
C LYS A 304 1.75 -15.36 -8.60
N SER A 305 2.37 -14.39 -9.25
CA SER A 305 2.70 -13.09 -8.65
C SER A 305 1.87 -11.90 -9.16
N ASN A 306 1.06 -12.13 -10.21
CA ASN A 306 0.21 -11.11 -10.82
C ASN A 306 -1.22 -11.13 -10.27
N ASN A 307 -2.04 -10.18 -10.72
CA ASN A 307 -3.47 -10.17 -10.37
C ASN A 307 -4.16 -11.45 -10.87
N MET A 308 -4.89 -12.10 -9.97
CA MET A 308 -5.66 -13.31 -10.29
C MET A 308 -7.14 -13.04 -10.57
N GLY A 309 -7.68 -11.92 -10.06
CA GLY A 309 -9.12 -11.69 -10.12
C GLY A 309 -9.90 -12.75 -9.35
N ILE A 310 -11.09 -13.08 -9.84
CA ILE A 310 -11.96 -14.14 -9.33
C ILE A 310 -12.05 -15.30 -10.33
N TYR A 311 -12.20 -16.51 -9.81
CA TYR A 311 -12.38 -17.69 -10.68
C TYR A 311 -13.77 -17.69 -11.30
N LEU A 312 -13.84 -17.77 -12.64
CA LEU A 312 -15.10 -17.76 -13.37
C LEU A 312 -15.58 -19.16 -13.74
N GLY A 313 -14.68 -20.08 -14.00
CA GLY A 313 -15.02 -21.44 -14.43
C GLY A 313 -13.94 -22.09 -15.28
N THR A 314 -14.21 -23.32 -15.72
CA THR A 314 -13.33 -24.05 -16.65
C THR A 314 -13.95 -24.04 -18.05
N ILE A 315 -13.10 -23.77 -19.06
CA ILE A 315 -13.53 -23.80 -20.46
C ILE A 315 -13.97 -25.22 -20.80
N SER A 316 -15.21 -25.37 -21.23
CA SER A 316 -15.80 -26.63 -21.67
C SER A 316 -15.63 -26.88 -23.17
N ASN A 317 -15.60 -25.82 -23.98
CA ASN A 317 -15.46 -25.92 -25.43
C ASN A 317 -14.73 -24.71 -26.04
N PHE A 318 -13.98 -24.97 -27.09
CA PHE A 318 -13.37 -23.95 -27.92
C PHE A 318 -13.74 -24.14 -29.39
N ASN A 319 -14.51 -23.23 -29.96
CA ASN A 319 -14.85 -23.23 -31.37
C ASN A 319 -13.80 -22.47 -32.18
N LYS A 320 -12.92 -23.22 -32.84
CA LYS A 320 -11.84 -22.64 -33.69
C LYS A 320 -12.34 -21.82 -34.88
N ASN A 321 -13.48 -22.22 -35.49
CA ASN A 321 -13.98 -21.57 -36.68
C ASN A 321 -14.56 -20.18 -36.41
N HIS A 322 -15.13 -20.00 -35.22
CA HIS A 322 -15.78 -18.76 -34.82
C HIS A 322 -15.02 -18.00 -33.74
N GLY A 323 -13.92 -18.55 -33.24
CA GLY A 323 -13.04 -17.89 -32.27
C GLY A 323 -13.65 -17.63 -30.90
N TYR A 324 -14.59 -18.47 -30.44
CA TYR A 324 -15.20 -18.31 -29.12
C TYR A 324 -14.95 -19.51 -28.20
N ILE A 325 -14.96 -19.24 -26.89
CA ILE A 325 -14.91 -20.23 -25.82
C ILE A 325 -16.26 -20.33 -25.14
N SER A 326 -16.58 -21.51 -24.60
CA SER A 326 -17.78 -21.75 -23.78
C SER A 326 -17.34 -22.23 -22.39
N PHE A 327 -17.97 -21.71 -21.36
CA PHE A 327 -17.78 -22.14 -19.97
C PHE A 327 -19.05 -21.84 -19.17
N THR A 328 -19.22 -22.54 -18.05
CA THR A 328 -20.30 -22.28 -17.09
C THR A 328 -19.75 -21.47 -15.92
N THR A 329 -20.47 -20.43 -15.54
CA THR A 329 -20.12 -19.57 -14.41
C THR A 329 -21.37 -19.25 -13.59
N ASN A 330 -21.17 -19.03 -12.27
CA ASN A 330 -22.19 -18.47 -11.37
C ASN A 330 -22.04 -16.94 -11.21
N GLU A 331 -21.10 -16.36 -11.96
CA GLU A 331 -20.77 -14.94 -11.91
C GLU A 331 -21.48 -14.16 -13.00
N PHE A 332 -21.89 -12.94 -12.67
CA PHE A 332 -22.39 -12.02 -13.69
C PHE A 332 -21.22 -11.39 -14.45
N LEU A 333 -21.27 -11.42 -15.75
CA LEU A 333 -20.28 -10.81 -16.64
C LEU A 333 -20.92 -9.67 -17.41
N HIS A 334 -20.17 -8.59 -17.59
CA HIS A 334 -20.61 -7.44 -18.35
C HIS A 334 -19.69 -7.22 -19.56
N VAL A 335 -20.23 -6.59 -20.59
CA VAL A 335 -19.40 -6.16 -21.73
C VAL A 335 -18.34 -5.17 -21.24
N GLY A 336 -17.07 -5.48 -21.51
CA GLY A 336 -15.92 -4.71 -21.04
C GLY A 336 -15.14 -5.37 -19.90
N ASP A 337 -15.66 -6.43 -19.26
CA ASP A 337 -14.90 -7.21 -18.30
C ASP A 337 -13.71 -7.90 -18.95
N LYS A 338 -12.56 -7.86 -18.29
CA LYS A 338 -11.34 -8.56 -18.75
C LYS A 338 -11.34 -9.98 -18.21
N ILE A 339 -11.28 -10.95 -19.14
CA ILE A 339 -11.18 -12.38 -18.81
C ILE A 339 -9.74 -12.84 -19.12
N CYS A 340 -9.11 -13.50 -18.14
CA CYS A 340 -7.82 -14.17 -18.34
C CYS A 340 -8.07 -15.67 -18.52
N VAL A 341 -7.56 -16.23 -19.62
CA VAL A 341 -7.59 -17.67 -19.89
C VAL A 341 -6.23 -18.25 -19.56
N GLU A 342 -6.18 -19.22 -18.66
CA GLU A 342 -4.96 -19.90 -18.25
C GLU A 342 -5.00 -21.38 -18.67
N ASN A 343 -3.89 -21.89 -19.22
CA ASN A 343 -3.75 -23.28 -19.55
C ASN A 343 -2.87 -23.97 -18.50
N LYS A 344 -3.44 -24.88 -17.73
CA LYS A 344 -2.72 -25.64 -16.70
C LYS A 344 -1.53 -26.46 -17.22
N LYS A 345 -1.49 -26.77 -18.52
CA LYS A 345 -0.38 -27.51 -19.14
C LYS A 345 0.89 -26.67 -19.34
N HIS A 346 0.80 -25.35 -19.34
CA HIS A 346 1.98 -24.49 -19.46
C HIS A 346 2.65 -24.12 -18.14
N GLU A 347 2.03 -24.39 -17.00
CA GLU A 347 2.65 -24.17 -15.69
C GLU A 347 3.71 -25.24 -15.33
N THR A 348 3.78 -26.37 -16.08
CA THR A 348 4.75 -27.45 -15.85
C THR A 348 5.97 -27.41 -16.75
N ASN A 349 6.12 -26.42 -17.63
CA ASN A 349 7.20 -26.31 -18.60
C ASN A 349 7.81 -24.89 -18.72
N LEU A 350 7.97 -24.21 -17.61
CA LEU A 350 8.80 -23.02 -17.52
C LEU A 350 9.91 -23.23 -16.53
#